data_1eccf20f57f2b014776fdbb612dadc1a
#
_entry.id   1eccf20f57f2b014776fdbb612dadc1a
#
_cell.length_a   1.000
_cell.length_b   1.000
_cell.length_c   1.000
_cell.angle_alpha   90.00
_cell.angle_beta   90.00
_cell.angle_gamma   90.00
#
_symmetry.space_group_name_H-M   'P 1'
#
loop_
_entity.id
_entity.type
_entity.pdbx_description
1 polymer ?
#
loop_
_entity_poly.entity_id
_entity_poly.type
_entity_poly.pdbx_seq_one_letter_code
_entity_poly.pdbx_strand_id
1 'polypeptide(L)'
;MTTPEEWRECRVSLPAHHNWLVLDLRNEDPEAWARTLAGQHLGDEAPEQWCEAFATDLLWYWGAAARQGALCAAVLAPGEGPVVASCTVRELSIAPESRTVAAFRAELERAEGPYFGNGPVLTEVELPLGSALRVHRQEPTHPAADGGTVVEGVAHYVLPRRHPTALECRLLWTSLGLGAELVKVADELADSLRLA
;
A
#
# COMPACT_ATOMS: atom_id res chain seq x y z
N MET A 1 4.75 -23.30 13.27
CA MET A 1 4.22 -21.94 13.53
C MET A 1 5.40 -20.99 13.40
N THR A 2 5.47 -20.27 12.30
CA THR A 2 6.49 -19.24 12.07
C THR A 2 6.21 -18.11 13.05
N THR A 3 7.19 -17.71 13.83
CA THR A 3 7.00 -16.66 14.82
C THR A 3 6.85 -15.30 14.10
N PRO A 4 6.04 -14.35 14.63
CA PRO A 4 5.89 -13.00 14.04
C PRO A 4 7.20 -12.24 13.85
N GLU A 5 8.31 -12.72 14.36
CA GLU A 5 9.64 -12.12 14.22
C GLU A 5 10.22 -12.23 12.81
N GLU A 6 9.91 -13.29 12.04
CA GLU A 6 10.50 -13.50 10.71
C GLU A 6 10.03 -12.50 9.65
N TRP A 7 8.84 -11.90 9.85
CA TRP A 7 8.32 -10.86 8.95
C TRP A 7 8.81 -9.45 9.29
N ARG A 8 9.44 -9.24 10.44
CA ARG A 8 9.97 -7.92 10.84
C ARG A 8 11.07 -7.40 9.93
N GLU A 9 11.60 -8.25 9.07
CA GLU A 9 12.65 -7.94 8.11
C GLU A 9 12.17 -7.84 6.66
N CYS A 10 10.85 -7.69 6.44
CA CYS A 10 10.34 -7.40 5.12
C CYS A 10 10.81 -6.01 4.68
N ARG A 11 11.41 -5.94 3.50
CA ARG A 11 11.91 -4.71 2.88
C ARG A 11 11.30 -4.51 1.51
N VAL A 12 10.98 -3.27 1.20
CA VAL A 12 10.58 -2.82 -0.12
C VAL A 12 11.48 -1.65 -0.54
N SER A 13 11.95 -1.65 -1.78
CA SER A 13 12.75 -0.55 -2.30
C SER A 13 11.81 0.47 -2.94
N LEU A 14 11.84 1.69 -2.42
CA LEU A 14 11.06 2.80 -2.98
C LEU A 14 11.82 3.39 -4.17
N PRO A 15 11.14 3.66 -5.33
CA PRO A 15 11.79 4.28 -6.47
C PRO A 15 12.38 5.65 -6.12
N ALA A 16 13.68 5.84 -6.37
CA ALA A 16 14.44 7.01 -5.91
C ALA A 16 14.03 8.34 -6.58
N HIS A 17 13.35 8.28 -7.72
CA HIS A 17 12.90 9.46 -8.47
C HIS A 17 11.53 10.00 -8.05
N HIS A 18 10.93 9.40 -7.03
CA HIS A 18 9.67 9.84 -6.44
C HIS A 18 9.90 10.28 -4.99
N ASN A 19 9.17 11.29 -4.55
CA ASN A 19 9.22 11.78 -3.17
C ASN A 19 8.39 10.86 -2.25
N TRP A 20 8.98 9.75 -1.87
CA TRP A 20 8.41 8.83 -0.91
C TRP A 20 8.73 9.22 0.52
N LEU A 21 7.73 9.25 1.36
CA LEU A 21 7.85 9.43 2.81
C LEU A 21 7.53 8.11 3.50
N VAL A 22 8.53 7.55 4.17
CA VAL A 22 8.36 6.28 4.93
C VAL A 22 7.62 6.58 6.21
N LEU A 23 6.56 5.79 6.49
CA LEU A 23 5.80 5.89 7.73
C LEU A 23 6.46 5.01 8.80
N ASP A 24 7.05 5.61 9.82
CA ASP A 24 7.62 4.87 10.95
C ASP A 24 6.53 4.31 11.86
N LEU A 25 6.05 3.12 11.51
CA LEU A 25 4.96 2.45 12.23
C LEU A 25 5.32 2.00 13.65
N ARG A 26 6.61 2.10 14.05
CA ARG A 26 7.10 1.76 15.38
C ARG A 26 7.33 3.00 16.25
N ASN A 27 7.06 4.18 15.72
CA ASN A 27 7.26 5.41 16.45
C ASN A 27 6.30 5.50 17.64
N GLU A 28 6.84 5.76 18.83
CA GLU A 28 6.06 5.85 20.08
C GLU A 28 5.28 7.17 20.18
N ASP A 29 5.74 8.23 19.47
CA ASP A 29 5.06 9.53 19.37
C ASP A 29 4.78 9.87 17.89
N PRO A 30 3.73 9.27 17.30
CA PRO A 30 3.41 9.50 15.90
C PRO A 30 3.03 10.94 15.57
N GLU A 31 2.51 11.70 16.56
CA GLU A 31 2.15 13.10 16.35
C GLU A 31 3.39 13.99 16.21
N ALA A 32 4.38 13.85 17.08
CA ALA A 32 5.63 14.59 16.98
C ALA A 32 6.40 14.19 15.72
N TRP A 33 6.43 12.89 15.39
CA TRP A 33 7.02 12.37 14.17
C TRP A 33 6.36 13.00 12.93
N ALA A 34 5.04 13.00 12.83
CA ALA A 34 4.32 13.52 11.66
C ALA A 34 4.56 15.03 11.46
N ARG A 35 4.57 15.83 12.54
CA ARG A 35 4.90 17.27 12.46
C ARG A 35 6.32 17.51 11.97
N THR A 36 7.28 16.73 12.49
CA THR A 36 8.69 16.83 12.08
C THR A 36 8.84 16.50 10.60
N LEU A 37 8.23 15.41 10.14
CA LEU A 37 8.29 14.98 8.75
C LEU A 37 7.60 15.98 7.81
N ALA A 38 6.46 16.54 8.23
CA ALA A 38 5.74 17.57 7.48
C ALA A 38 6.60 18.83 7.28
N GLY A 39 7.26 19.32 8.34
CA GLY A 39 8.18 20.46 8.24
C GLY A 39 9.38 20.17 7.33
N GLN A 40 9.97 18.99 7.42
CA GLN A 40 11.08 18.58 6.53
C GLN A 40 10.65 18.49 5.06
N HIS A 41 9.43 18.02 4.81
CA HIS A 41 8.91 17.84 3.45
C HIS A 41 8.52 19.17 2.79
N LEU A 42 7.83 20.04 3.53
CA LEU A 42 7.34 21.31 3.01
C LEU A 42 8.38 22.46 3.08
N GLY A 43 9.43 22.27 3.89
CA GLY A 43 10.50 23.26 4.07
C GLY A 43 10.19 24.36 5.06
N ASP A 44 11.24 25.09 5.46
CA ASP A 44 11.18 26.09 6.54
C ASP A 44 10.32 27.32 6.25
N GLU A 45 10.03 27.58 4.97
CA GLU A 45 9.22 28.73 4.53
C GLU A 45 7.73 28.39 4.41
N ALA A 46 7.34 27.13 4.63
CA ALA A 46 5.95 26.71 4.53
C ALA A 46 5.09 27.34 5.63
N PRO A 47 3.87 27.82 5.34
CA PRO A 47 2.94 28.27 6.35
C PRO A 47 2.61 27.17 7.37
N GLU A 48 2.59 27.53 8.65
CA GLU A 48 2.32 26.59 9.76
C GLU A 48 1.04 25.77 9.53
N GLN A 49 -0.02 26.41 9.03
CA GLN A 49 -1.28 25.73 8.71
C GLN A 49 -1.15 24.62 7.65
N TRP A 50 -0.18 24.71 6.74
CA TRP A 50 0.07 23.68 5.75
C TRP A 50 0.83 22.51 6.35
N CYS A 51 1.80 22.81 7.23
CA CYS A 51 2.52 21.78 7.99
C CYS A 51 1.56 20.99 8.89
N GLU A 52 0.62 21.66 9.57
CA GLU A 52 -0.39 21.00 10.40
C GLU A 52 -1.36 20.14 9.57
N ALA A 53 -1.83 20.64 8.43
CA ALA A 53 -2.71 19.89 7.54
C ALA A 53 -2.00 18.64 7.01
N PHE A 54 -0.77 18.79 6.54
CA PHE A 54 0.03 17.68 6.02
C PHE A 54 0.38 16.66 7.10
N ALA A 55 0.72 17.11 8.32
CA ALA A 55 0.93 16.22 9.46
C ALA A 55 -0.32 15.41 9.82
N THR A 56 -1.50 16.04 9.71
CA THR A 56 -2.79 15.36 9.90
C THR A 56 -3.01 14.26 8.87
N ASP A 57 -2.70 14.53 7.60
CA ASP A 57 -2.77 13.52 6.53
C ASP A 57 -1.80 12.36 6.79
N LEU A 58 -0.55 12.66 7.17
CA LEU A 58 0.44 11.62 7.52
C LEU A 58 -0.05 10.72 8.66
N LEU A 59 -0.63 11.32 9.71
CA LEU A 59 -1.21 10.57 10.84
C LEU A 59 -2.39 9.68 10.41
N TRP A 60 -3.21 10.16 9.49
CA TRP A 60 -4.32 9.37 8.97
C TRP A 60 -3.80 8.10 8.24
N TYR A 61 -2.79 8.25 7.35
CA TYR A 61 -2.17 7.12 6.64
C TYR A 61 -1.42 6.20 7.60
N TRP A 62 -0.68 6.75 8.55
CA TRP A 62 0.00 6.00 9.60
C TRP A 62 -0.98 5.15 10.40
N GLY A 63 -2.06 5.76 10.90
CA GLY A 63 -3.08 5.07 11.66
C GLY A 63 -3.83 4.01 10.85
N ALA A 64 -4.07 4.24 9.55
CA ALA A 64 -4.67 3.27 8.65
C ALA A 64 -3.77 2.05 8.46
N ALA A 65 -2.46 2.27 8.22
CA ALA A 65 -1.47 1.21 8.06
C ALA A 65 -1.29 0.39 9.36
N ALA A 66 -1.19 1.07 10.51
CA ALA A 66 -1.06 0.43 11.81
C ALA A 66 -2.26 -0.46 12.15
N ARG A 67 -3.50 0.03 11.93
CA ARG A 67 -4.72 -0.76 12.15
C ARG A 67 -4.82 -2.00 11.25
N GLN A 68 -4.21 -1.96 10.06
CA GLN A 68 -4.16 -3.09 9.13
C GLN A 68 -3.01 -4.07 9.45
N GLY A 69 -2.21 -3.81 10.47
CA GLY A 69 -1.03 -4.61 10.80
C GLY A 69 0.04 -4.57 9.72
N ALA A 70 0.23 -3.42 9.08
CA ALA A 70 1.25 -3.29 8.06
C ALA A 70 2.64 -3.50 8.65
N LEU A 71 3.48 -4.22 7.92
CA LEU A 71 4.90 -4.46 8.24
C LEU A 71 5.74 -3.23 7.88
N CYS A 72 5.40 -2.60 6.75
CA CYS A 72 5.94 -1.32 6.32
C CYS A 72 4.89 -0.54 5.54
N ALA A 73 5.03 0.79 5.54
CA ALA A 73 4.17 1.69 4.81
C ALA A 73 4.93 2.94 4.37
N ALA A 74 4.50 3.52 3.26
CA ALA A 74 5.02 4.77 2.74
C ALA A 74 3.92 5.53 2.00
N VAL A 75 4.08 6.84 1.90
CA VAL A 75 3.21 7.68 1.07
C VAL A 75 4.04 8.41 0.01
N LEU A 76 3.45 8.63 -1.14
CA LEU A 76 4.01 9.43 -2.22
C LEU A 76 3.43 10.83 -2.16
N ALA A 77 4.30 11.83 -1.98
CA ALA A 77 3.95 13.25 -1.94
C ALA A 77 4.91 14.03 -2.84
N PRO A 78 4.56 14.26 -4.12
CA PRO A 78 5.45 14.92 -5.08
C PRO A 78 5.68 16.40 -4.74
N GLY A 79 6.94 16.82 -4.73
CA GLY A 79 7.32 18.20 -4.39
C GLY A 79 6.80 18.60 -3.01
N GLU A 80 6.26 19.79 -2.88
CA GLU A 80 5.58 20.30 -1.67
C GLU A 80 4.06 20.05 -1.71
N GLY A 81 3.64 19.07 -2.52
CA GLY A 81 2.22 18.74 -2.74
C GLY A 81 1.64 17.78 -1.72
N PRO A 82 0.32 17.52 -1.81
CA PRO A 82 -0.36 16.56 -0.95
C PRO A 82 0.06 15.12 -1.25
N VAL A 83 -0.31 14.21 -0.36
CA VAL A 83 -0.18 12.77 -0.59
C VAL A 83 -1.06 12.37 -1.78
N VAL A 84 -0.47 11.74 -2.79
CA VAL A 84 -1.15 11.28 -4.01
C VAL A 84 -1.33 9.77 -4.06
N ALA A 85 -0.48 9.02 -3.35
CA ALA A 85 -0.59 7.57 -3.26
C ALA A 85 -0.07 7.04 -1.92
N SER A 86 -0.53 5.87 -1.52
CA SER A 86 -0.06 5.17 -0.32
C SER A 86 0.29 3.73 -0.64
N CYS A 87 1.45 3.28 -0.15
CA CYS A 87 1.92 1.91 -0.24
C CYS A 87 1.89 1.26 1.13
N THR A 88 1.42 0.02 1.19
CA THR A 88 1.47 -0.81 2.40
C THR A 88 1.90 -2.23 2.04
N VAL A 89 2.69 -2.84 2.91
CA VAL A 89 2.97 -4.28 2.88
C VAL A 89 2.49 -4.89 4.17
N ARG A 90 1.72 -5.95 4.08
CA ARG A 90 1.21 -6.67 5.26
C ARG A 90 1.21 -8.17 5.05
N GLU A 91 1.25 -8.89 6.14
CA GLU A 91 1.06 -10.33 6.16
C GLU A 91 -0.43 -10.67 6.05
N LEU A 92 -0.74 -11.75 5.32
CA LEU A 92 -2.07 -12.31 5.22
C LEU A 92 -2.04 -13.76 5.68
N SER A 93 -2.86 -14.07 6.68
CA SER A 93 -3.12 -15.48 7.04
C SER A 93 -4.01 -16.10 5.97
N ILE A 94 -3.52 -17.16 5.34
CA ILE A 94 -4.26 -17.93 4.35
C ILE A 94 -4.39 -19.40 4.80
N ALA A 95 -5.53 -20.00 4.51
CA ALA A 95 -5.73 -21.41 4.77
C ALA A 95 -4.76 -22.25 3.91
N PRO A 96 -4.21 -23.37 4.44
CA PRO A 96 -3.25 -24.20 3.71
C PRO A 96 -3.73 -24.63 2.31
N GLU A 97 -5.02 -24.90 2.16
CA GLU A 97 -5.68 -25.26 0.90
C GLU A 97 -5.75 -24.12 -0.10
N SER A 98 -5.73 -22.85 0.38
CA SER A 98 -5.76 -21.65 -0.46
C SER A 98 -4.37 -21.14 -0.86
N ARG A 99 -3.30 -21.91 -0.59
CA ARG A 99 -1.90 -21.54 -0.86
C ARG A 99 -1.45 -21.74 -2.31
N THR A 100 -2.35 -21.56 -3.24
CA THR A 100 -2.04 -21.51 -4.67
C THR A 100 -2.63 -20.24 -5.26
N VAL A 101 -1.98 -19.68 -6.27
CA VAL A 101 -2.49 -18.48 -6.96
C VAL A 101 -3.89 -18.74 -7.52
N ALA A 102 -4.15 -19.94 -8.05
CA ALA A 102 -5.46 -20.31 -8.58
C ALA A 102 -6.55 -20.35 -7.50
N ALA A 103 -6.27 -20.91 -6.32
CA ALA A 103 -7.23 -20.94 -5.21
C ALA A 103 -7.50 -19.53 -4.68
N PHE A 104 -6.46 -18.71 -4.56
CA PHE A 104 -6.57 -17.32 -4.12
C PHE A 104 -7.36 -16.47 -5.12
N ARG A 105 -7.12 -16.67 -6.43
CA ARG A 105 -7.93 -16.07 -7.50
C ARG A 105 -9.40 -16.43 -7.36
N ALA A 106 -9.72 -17.72 -7.22
CA ALA A 106 -11.10 -18.18 -7.08
C ALA A 106 -11.81 -17.63 -5.82
N GLU A 107 -11.07 -17.34 -4.76
CA GLU A 107 -11.60 -16.70 -3.56
C GLU A 107 -11.93 -15.22 -3.83
N LEU A 108 -11.02 -14.48 -4.47
CA LEU A 108 -11.25 -13.08 -4.84
C LEU A 108 -12.37 -12.91 -5.87
N GLU A 109 -12.47 -13.81 -6.85
CA GLU A 109 -13.56 -13.79 -7.85
C GLU A 109 -14.95 -14.07 -7.22
N ARG A 110 -14.99 -14.82 -6.11
CA ARG A 110 -16.23 -15.05 -5.33
C ARG A 110 -16.57 -13.89 -4.41
N ALA A 111 -15.59 -13.07 -4.03
CA ALA A 111 -15.81 -11.92 -3.18
C ALA A 111 -16.52 -10.83 -3.99
N GLU A 112 -17.81 -10.69 -3.79
CA GLU A 112 -18.59 -9.58 -4.36
C GLU A 112 -18.15 -8.26 -3.70
N GLY A 113 -17.85 -7.25 -4.53
CA GLY A 113 -17.47 -5.92 -4.05
C GLY A 113 -18.06 -4.81 -4.91
N PRO A 114 -18.17 -3.61 -4.39
CA PRO A 114 -18.57 -2.44 -5.16
C PRO A 114 -17.42 -2.01 -6.06
N TYR A 115 -17.31 -2.60 -7.24
CA TYR A 115 -16.29 -2.23 -8.22
C TYR A 115 -16.84 -1.20 -9.22
N PHE A 116 -15.95 -0.30 -9.67
CA PHE A 116 -16.23 0.55 -10.82
C PHE A 116 -15.92 -0.19 -12.13
N GLY A 117 -16.76 0.02 -13.15
CA GLY A 117 -16.53 -0.55 -14.47
C GLY A 117 -16.65 -2.08 -14.53
N ASN A 118 -15.68 -2.74 -15.16
CA ASN A 118 -15.72 -4.17 -15.46
C ASN A 118 -15.23 -5.08 -14.31
N GLY A 119 -15.09 -4.54 -13.10
CA GLY A 119 -14.53 -5.27 -11.96
C GLY A 119 -12.99 -5.34 -11.97
N PRO A 120 -12.39 -6.12 -11.05
CA PRO A 120 -10.95 -6.20 -10.92
C PRO A 120 -10.31 -6.97 -12.08
N VAL A 121 -9.14 -6.50 -12.54
CA VAL A 121 -8.28 -7.22 -13.48
C VAL A 121 -7.31 -8.08 -12.68
N LEU A 122 -7.42 -9.40 -12.83
CA LEU A 122 -6.62 -10.40 -12.12
C LEU A 122 -5.57 -10.98 -13.07
N THR A 123 -4.29 -10.90 -12.71
CA THR A 123 -3.18 -11.43 -13.51
C THR A 123 -2.24 -12.23 -12.62
N GLU A 124 -1.89 -13.44 -13.04
CA GLU A 124 -0.86 -14.23 -12.38
C GLU A 124 0.52 -13.74 -12.81
N VAL A 125 1.41 -13.51 -11.85
CA VAL A 125 2.76 -13.03 -12.10
C VAL A 125 3.78 -13.80 -11.26
N GLU A 126 5.02 -13.88 -11.74
CA GLU A 126 6.14 -14.42 -10.98
C GLU A 126 7.00 -13.26 -10.51
N LEU A 127 7.19 -13.16 -9.19
CA LEU A 127 8.06 -12.18 -8.52
C LEU A 127 9.28 -12.89 -7.94
N PRO A 128 10.39 -12.19 -7.66
CA PRO A 128 11.57 -12.79 -7.03
C PRO A 128 11.27 -13.54 -5.74
N LEU A 129 10.27 -13.08 -4.98
CA LEU A 129 9.86 -13.67 -3.71
C LEU A 129 8.99 -14.93 -3.89
N GLY A 130 8.24 -15.04 -4.98
CA GLY A 130 7.36 -16.19 -5.29
C GLY A 130 6.28 -15.84 -6.30
N SER A 131 5.41 -16.82 -6.58
CA SER A 131 4.23 -16.61 -7.43
C SER A 131 3.26 -15.64 -6.76
N ALA A 132 2.62 -14.79 -7.55
CA ALA A 132 1.72 -13.78 -7.03
C ALA A 132 0.47 -13.63 -7.91
N LEU A 133 -0.61 -13.18 -7.29
CA LEU A 133 -1.79 -12.68 -7.96
C LEU A 133 -1.76 -11.15 -7.91
N ARG A 134 -1.66 -10.52 -9.07
CA ARG A 134 -1.78 -9.08 -9.26
C ARG A 134 -3.24 -8.72 -9.48
N VAL A 135 -3.75 -7.80 -8.70
CA VAL A 135 -5.13 -7.30 -8.74
C VAL A 135 -5.11 -5.80 -9.00
N HIS A 136 -5.61 -5.37 -10.14
CA HIS A 136 -5.81 -3.96 -10.46
C HIS A 136 -7.29 -3.64 -10.44
N ARG A 137 -7.72 -2.64 -9.67
CA ARG A 137 -9.12 -2.32 -9.46
C ARG A 137 -9.36 -0.84 -9.17
N GLN A 138 -10.60 -0.42 -9.43
CA GLN A 138 -11.12 0.89 -9.02
C GLN A 138 -12.33 0.67 -8.12
N GLU A 139 -12.34 1.33 -6.97
CA GLU A 139 -13.38 1.19 -5.95
C GLU A 139 -13.88 2.58 -5.51
N PRO A 140 -15.19 2.73 -5.21
CA PRO A 140 -15.67 3.93 -4.54
C PRO A 140 -15.23 3.90 -3.07
N THR A 141 -14.79 5.03 -2.51
CA THR A 141 -14.42 5.13 -1.10
C THR A 141 -15.62 4.99 -0.16
N HIS A 142 -16.80 5.39 -0.65
CA HIS A 142 -18.09 5.24 0.04
C HIS A 142 -19.19 4.91 -0.98
N PRO A 143 -20.24 4.15 -0.61
CA PRO A 143 -21.40 3.98 -1.46
C PRO A 143 -22.01 5.36 -1.73
N ALA A 144 -21.96 5.77 -2.98
CA ALA A 144 -22.20 7.13 -3.44
C ALA A 144 -23.67 7.57 -3.31
N ALA A 145 -24.06 8.12 -2.17
CA ALA A 145 -25.20 9.04 -2.15
C ALA A 145 -24.75 10.48 -2.52
N ASP A 146 -23.47 10.87 -2.28
CA ASP A 146 -22.99 12.25 -2.37
C ASP A 146 -21.67 12.41 -3.17
N GLY A 147 -21.47 11.66 -4.26
CA GLY A 147 -20.31 11.85 -5.14
C GLY A 147 -18.99 11.33 -4.55
N GLY A 148 -18.95 10.08 -4.15
CA GLY A 148 -17.76 9.45 -3.56
C GLY A 148 -16.53 9.51 -4.45
N THR A 149 -15.36 9.60 -3.83
CA THR A 149 -14.07 9.56 -4.51
C THR A 149 -13.79 8.13 -5.01
N VAL A 150 -13.29 8.01 -6.22
CA VAL A 150 -12.79 6.74 -6.75
C VAL A 150 -11.35 6.56 -6.29
N VAL A 151 -11.08 5.42 -5.68
CA VAL A 151 -9.72 4.95 -5.38
C VAL A 151 -9.35 3.90 -6.42
N GLU A 152 -8.25 4.11 -7.09
CA GLU A 152 -7.63 3.12 -7.95
C GLU A 152 -6.46 2.49 -7.21
N GLY A 153 -6.21 1.20 -7.45
CA GLY A 153 -5.11 0.54 -6.79
C GLY A 153 -4.66 -0.76 -7.45
N VAL A 154 -3.42 -1.10 -7.17
CA VAL A 154 -2.83 -2.39 -7.53
C VAL A 154 -2.38 -3.08 -6.25
N ALA A 155 -2.80 -4.33 -6.07
CA ALA A 155 -2.35 -5.19 -5.00
C ALA A 155 -1.68 -6.44 -5.58
N HIS A 156 -0.52 -6.79 -5.05
CA HIS A 156 0.15 -8.06 -5.34
C HIS A 156 0.02 -8.96 -4.11
N TYR A 157 -0.69 -10.05 -4.26
CA TYR A 157 -0.82 -11.10 -3.25
C TYR A 157 0.24 -12.15 -3.51
N VAL A 158 1.36 -12.02 -2.82
CA VAL A 158 2.56 -12.83 -3.03
C VAL A 158 2.51 -14.07 -2.15
N LEU A 159 2.78 -15.23 -2.74
CA LEU A 159 2.92 -16.51 -2.06
C LEU A 159 4.40 -16.89 -1.97
N PRO A 160 5.13 -16.49 -0.92
CA PRO A 160 6.55 -16.74 -0.82
C PRO A 160 6.83 -18.25 -0.76
N ARG A 161 7.85 -18.70 -1.51
CA ARG A 161 8.15 -20.14 -1.68
C ARG A 161 8.46 -20.88 -0.37
N ARG A 162 8.95 -20.17 0.64
CA ARG A 162 9.43 -20.75 1.91
C ARG A 162 8.65 -20.31 3.14
N HIS A 163 7.55 -19.58 2.95
CA HIS A 163 6.75 -19.04 4.04
C HIS A 163 5.33 -19.62 4.05
N PRO A 164 4.73 -19.87 5.23
CA PRO A 164 3.39 -20.43 5.35
C PRO A 164 2.25 -19.42 5.10
N THR A 165 2.57 -18.11 5.09
CA THR A 165 1.61 -17.02 4.95
C THR A 165 1.83 -16.28 3.63
N ALA A 166 0.86 -15.48 3.18
CA ALA A 166 1.02 -14.60 2.03
C ALA A 166 1.43 -13.20 2.47
N LEU A 167 1.95 -12.41 1.52
CA LEU A 167 2.12 -10.98 1.65
C LEU A 167 1.18 -10.25 0.70
N GLU A 168 0.57 -9.18 1.16
CA GLU A 168 -0.06 -8.19 0.31
C GLU A 168 0.86 -6.98 0.21
N CYS A 169 1.31 -6.66 -1.01
CA CYS A 169 1.93 -5.38 -1.34
C CYS A 169 0.91 -4.57 -2.13
N ARG A 170 0.45 -3.45 -1.58
CA ARG A 170 -0.64 -2.68 -2.16
C ARG A 170 -0.26 -1.21 -2.32
N LEU A 171 -0.51 -0.66 -3.51
CA LEU A 171 -0.46 0.76 -3.80
C LEU A 171 -1.87 1.26 -4.11
N LEU A 172 -2.30 2.34 -3.46
CA LEU A 172 -3.60 2.99 -3.64
C LEU A 172 -3.41 4.47 -3.98
N TRP A 173 -4.26 5.00 -4.85
CA TRP A 173 -4.27 6.42 -5.22
C TRP A 173 -5.65 6.92 -5.62
N THR A 174 -5.85 8.24 -5.55
CA THR A 174 -7.08 8.92 -5.97
C THR A 174 -6.88 9.78 -7.24
N SER A 175 -5.63 10.06 -7.59
CA SER A 175 -5.26 10.85 -8.77
C SER A 175 -5.27 9.99 -10.03
N LEU A 176 -6.45 9.76 -10.62
CA LEU A 176 -6.62 8.87 -11.78
C LEU A 176 -5.76 9.25 -12.99
N GLY A 177 -5.40 10.54 -13.13
CA GLY A 177 -4.49 11.03 -14.18
C GLY A 177 -3.07 10.46 -14.08
N LEU A 178 -2.65 9.97 -12.92
CA LEU A 178 -1.36 9.33 -12.68
C LEU A 178 -1.43 7.79 -12.75
N GLY A 179 -2.60 7.22 -13.03
CA GLY A 179 -2.85 5.79 -12.95
C GLY A 179 -1.85 4.95 -13.73
N ALA A 180 -1.54 5.32 -14.97
CA ALA A 180 -0.62 4.57 -15.82
C ALA A 180 0.83 4.52 -15.27
N GLU A 181 1.27 5.56 -14.57
CA GLU A 181 2.59 5.63 -13.93
C GLU A 181 2.58 4.86 -12.60
N LEU A 182 1.54 5.06 -11.79
CA LEU A 182 1.41 4.42 -10.49
C LEU A 182 1.21 2.90 -10.59
N VAL A 183 0.59 2.42 -11.67
CA VAL A 183 0.54 0.98 -11.99
C VAL A 183 1.95 0.40 -12.14
N LYS A 184 2.86 1.08 -12.87
CA LYS A 184 4.26 0.64 -13.04
C LYS A 184 5.01 0.68 -11.71
N VAL A 185 4.81 1.75 -10.93
CA VAL A 185 5.40 1.89 -9.59
C VAL A 185 4.94 0.75 -8.68
N ALA A 186 3.66 0.35 -8.72
CA ALA A 186 3.16 -0.78 -7.94
C ALA A 186 3.85 -2.10 -8.32
N ASP A 187 4.07 -2.32 -9.61
CA ASP A 187 4.77 -3.51 -10.11
C ASP A 187 6.25 -3.50 -9.69
N GLU A 188 6.95 -2.35 -9.75
CA GLU A 188 8.32 -2.18 -9.29
C GLU A 188 8.47 -2.40 -7.76
N LEU A 189 7.52 -1.88 -6.97
CA LEU A 189 7.49 -2.09 -5.52
C LEU A 189 7.37 -3.58 -5.19
N ALA A 190 6.45 -4.30 -5.85
CA ALA A 190 6.26 -5.72 -5.64
C ALA A 190 7.49 -6.55 -6.06
N ASP A 191 8.13 -6.18 -7.17
CA ASP A 191 9.37 -6.84 -7.65
C ASP A 191 10.56 -6.60 -6.71
N SER A 192 10.55 -5.48 -5.99
CA SER A 192 11.59 -5.11 -5.03
C SER A 192 11.45 -5.79 -3.67
N LEU A 193 10.33 -6.46 -3.38
CA LEU A 193 10.09 -7.13 -2.10
C LEU A 193 11.18 -8.14 -1.77
N ARG A 194 11.70 -8.07 -0.56
CA ARG A 194 12.67 -9.02 0.00
C ARG A 194 12.28 -9.37 1.42
N LEU A 195 12.53 -10.61 1.79
CA LEU A 195 12.58 -11.10 3.17
C LEU A 195 14.05 -11.26 3.52
N ALA A 196 14.46 -10.67 4.62
CA ALA A 196 15.84 -10.82 5.13
C ALA A 196 15.94 -12.01 6.07
#